data_795d957db23c4ba172b47540f10848d3
#
_entry.id   795d957db23c4ba172b47540f10848d3
#
_cell.length_a   1.000
_cell.length_b   1.000
_cell.length_c   1.000
_cell.angle_alpha   90.00
_cell.angle_beta   90.00
_cell.angle_gamma   90.00
#
_symmetry.space_group_name_H-M   'P 1'
#
loop_
_entity.id
_entity.type
_entity.pdbx_description
1 polymer ?
#
loop_
_entity_poly.entity_id
_entity_poly.type
_entity_poly.pdbx_seq_one_letter_code
_entity_poly.pdbx_strand_id
1 'polypeptide(L)'
;MKHFIQFEFICLKSVPLYEHLCQQYALDTAISINFGIVTDEQQHIHYIIEANAEQAELEQLADKIAADFLLSVWLVDTNIQRMSEPQYPISATLGKSAAAPLLFCQHCQPLFGDNQSPQFGKIDLVCHHCHGETKLTAAQQGLTQHDIHALVDTLLTQGTLPLQSEALTLSLNEPLQPKTHVTQAKQTTYVRPHILICNPNTLNAQLTVNDYQVLALSSIEKPVVTLASCDKQHSLENCNHAVRYDVQFAYNRLLQVICERLRQKGINWIYLSPLTDLLNTNQALRLARVNQQWVEISKTSTTEIDIAAVCLHQQSTFSNSTSQYIAVDKSLSSSVSQQVYLSCKPSQHNQLESLPNEQLTHKNIEQHLGYRALLGCLSGYPDKPKHAAVLYFSQQQKSEIATIDGQSQFECFFTFTEIPQNGYEICHQLLSSKQAPLLVKYKQQFPQSYLRLLDLKLNNETANLSSLLTVAAIIIGCPVNEHAQHAVHQQLLDGIISSAECYRGNNAPRIDFPLIKGEAVRSLNWCKTLGTLMSFKIAGEADKAKLAYGFFDSFADYLSNWLEHLDQNIGIKQIVLAGTEFSYPPLAKQIQLRIGKNFPLTVNPQLDLEGANIAVGGLLLPIRRRGSHT
;
A
#
# COMPACT_ATOMS: atom_id res chain seq x y z
N MET A 1 -18.69 -37.50 -25.56
CA MET A 1 -17.26 -37.86 -25.31
C MET A 1 -16.78 -37.03 -24.15
N LYS A 2 -16.36 -37.68 -23.07
CA LYS A 2 -15.90 -36.94 -21.89
C LYS A 2 -14.53 -36.32 -22.13
N HIS A 3 -14.32 -35.14 -21.59
CA HIS A 3 -13.07 -34.39 -21.65
C HIS A 3 -12.62 -34.00 -20.26
N PHE A 4 -11.30 -33.97 -20.04
CA PHE A 4 -10.70 -33.43 -18.83
C PHE A 4 -10.30 -31.98 -19.08
N ILE A 5 -10.80 -31.07 -18.25
CA ILE A 5 -10.43 -29.64 -18.27
C ILE A 5 -9.97 -29.25 -16.88
N GLN A 6 -8.89 -28.46 -16.83
CA GLN A 6 -8.37 -27.82 -15.64
C GLN A 6 -8.60 -26.31 -15.73
N PHE A 7 -9.18 -25.75 -14.69
CA PHE A 7 -9.31 -24.31 -14.44
C PHE A 7 -8.31 -23.93 -13.35
N GLU A 8 -7.49 -22.94 -13.60
CA GLU A 8 -6.44 -22.52 -12.69
C GLU A 8 -6.50 -21.02 -12.47
N PHE A 9 -6.40 -20.61 -11.19
CA PHE A 9 -6.34 -19.21 -10.75
C PHE A 9 -5.04 -19.00 -9.98
N ILE A 10 -4.19 -18.11 -10.46
CA ILE A 10 -2.87 -17.85 -9.90
C ILE A 10 -2.91 -16.55 -9.12
N CYS A 11 -2.62 -16.61 -7.82
CA CYS A 11 -2.72 -15.47 -6.91
C CYS A 11 -1.41 -15.18 -6.18
N LEU A 12 -1.14 -13.89 -5.94
CA LEU A 12 0.02 -13.45 -5.14
C LEU A 12 -0.13 -13.78 -3.65
N LYS A 13 -1.36 -13.73 -3.12
CA LYS A 13 -1.70 -14.02 -1.71
C LYS A 13 -2.83 -15.03 -1.65
N SER A 14 -3.00 -15.64 -0.47
CA SER A 14 -4.16 -16.46 -0.20
C SER A 14 -5.46 -15.66 -0.38
N VAL A 15 -6.38 -16.24 -1.14
CA VAL A 15 -7.72 -15.73 -1.38
C VAL A 15 -8.73 -16.72 -0.78
N PRO A 16 -9.19 -16.50 0.47
CA PRO A 16 -10.03 -17.46 1.18
C PRO A 16 -11.32 -17.81 0.45
N LEU A 17 -11.86 -16.88 -0.37
CA LEU A 17 -13.00 -17.17 -1.23
C LEU A 17 -12.68 -18.27 -2.25
N TYR A 18 -11.52 -18.20 -2.90
CA TYR A 18 -11.14 -19.16 -3.94
C TYR A 18 -10.92 -20.57 -3.34
N GLU A 19 -10.30 -20.64 -2.16
CA GLU A 19 -10.18 -21.89 -1.41
C GLU A 19 -11.56 -22.49 -1.09
N HIS A 20 -12.47 -21.65 -0.55
CA HIS A 20 -13.83 -22.07 -0.24
C HIS A 20 -14.59 -22.57 -1.48
N LEU A 21 -14.48 -21.87 -2.62
CA LEU A 21 -15.11 -22.27 -3.87
C LEU A 21 -14.56 -23.60 -4.40
N CYS A 22 -13.25 -23.80 -4.40
CA CYS A 22 -12.63 -25.07 -4.77
C CYS A 22 -13.21 -26.23 -3.95
N GLN A 23 -13.35 -26.04 -2.64
CA GLN A 23 -13.94 -27.02 -1.74
C GLN A 23 -15.43 -27.27 -2.04
N GLN A 24 -16.22 -26.21 -2.32
CA GLN A 24 -17.63 -26.33 -2.68
C GLN A 24 -17.84 -27.10 -3.99
N TYR A 25 -17.04 -26.77 -5.02
CA TYR A 25 -17.12 -27.47 -6.31
C TYR A 25 -16.78 -28.95 -6.20
N ALA A 26 -15.85 -29.35 -5.34
CA ALA A 26 -15.52 -30.75 -5.11
C ALA A 26 -16.64 -31.53 -4.40
N LEU A 27 -17.59 -30.86 -3.76
CA LEU A 27 -18.77 -31.46 -3.17
C LEU A 27 -19.93 -31.63 -4.17
N ASP A 28 -19.83 -31.06 -5.38
CA ASP A 28 -20.84 -31.20 -6.42
C ASP A 28 -20.81 -32.64 -6.95
N THR A 29 -21.93 -33.33 -6.80
CA THR A 29 -22.04 -34.77 -7.20
C THR A 29 -22.46 -34.95 -8.65
N ALA A 30 -22.84 -33.89 -9.35
CA ALA A 30 -23.31 -33.99 -10.74
C ALA A 30 -22.15 -34.23 -11.72
N ILE A 31 -20.96 -33.66 -11.44
CA ILE A 31 -19.76 -33.79 -12.24
C ILE A 31 -18.62 -34.27 -11.33
N SER A 32 -17.75 -35.14 -11.86
CA SER A 32 -16.53 -35.53 -11.11
C SER A 32 -15.53 -34.38 -11.11
N ILE A 33 -15.37 -33.74 -9.96
CA ILE A 33 -14.47 -32.57 -9.78
C ILE A 33 -13.41 -32.91 -8.72
N ASN A 34 -12.16 -32.69 -9.09
CA ASN A 34 -11.02 -32.70 -8.20
C ASN A 34 -10.55 -31.26 -7.98
N PHE A 35 -9.84 -30.98 -6.89
CA PHE A 35 -9.21 -29.70 -6.72
C PHE A 35 -7.83 -29.82 -6.07
N GLY A 36 -6.98 -28.82 -6.34
CA GLY A 36 -5.67 -28.68 -5.73
C GLY A 36 -5.44 -27.23 -5.32
N ILE A 37 -4.69 -27.05 -4.22
CA ILE A 37 -4.15 -25.73 -3.83
C ILE A 37 -2.66 -25.95 -3.65
N VAL A 38 -1.86 -25.32 -4.51
CA VAL A 38 -0.40 -25.47 -4.53
C VAL A 38 0.27 -24.13 -4.54
N THR A 39 1.48 -24.09 -3.98
CA THR A 39 2.33 -22.89 -4.04
C THR A 39 3.52 -23.20 -4.94
N ASP A 40 3.79 -22.34 -5.92
CA ASP A 40 4.93 -22.48 -6.83
C ASP A 40 6.23 -21.96 -6.20
N GLU A 41 7.33 -22.08 -6.95
CA GLU A 41 8.65 -21.59 -6.54
C GLU A 41 8.72 -20.05 -6.38
N GLN A 42 7.79 -19.33 -7.03
CA GLN A 42 7.67 -17.87 -6.95
C GLN A 42 6.75 -17.43 -5.81
N GLN A 43 6.25 -18.35 -5.00
CA GLN A 43 5.29 -18.14 -3.91
C GLN A 43 3.88 -17.73 -4.38
N HIS A 44 3.54 -17.95 -5.65
CA HIS A 44 2.17 -17.81 -6.11
C HIS A 44 1.34 -19.00 -5.63
N ILE A 45 0.09 -18.72 -5.29
CA ILE A 45 -0.87 -19.72 -4.86
C ILE A 45 -1.77 -20.04 -6.06
N HIS A 46 -1.78 -21.31 -6.45
CA HIS A 46 -2.57 -21.84 -7.55
C HIS A 46 -3.80 -22.53 -6.98
N TYR A 47 -4.97 -22.03 -7.31
CA TYR A 47 -6.25 -22.65 -7.03
C TYR A 47 -6.69 -23.39 -8.29
N ILE A 48 -6.81 -24.70 -8.22
CA ILE A 48 -6.99 -25.57 -9.37
C ILE A 48 -8.27 -26.38 -9.20
N ILE A 49 -9.10 -26.39 -10.24
CA ILE A 49 -10.29 -27.22 -10.36
C ILE A 49 -10.14 -28.08 -11.60
N GLU A 50 -10.23 -29.41 -11.45
CA GLU A 50 -10.18 -30.37 -12.53
C GLU A 50 -11.54 -31.04 -12.68
N ALA A 51 -12.12 -31.00 -13.88
CA ALA A 51 -13.43 -31.54 -14.16
C ALA A 51 -13.39 -32.53 -15.32
N ASN A 52 -14.13 -33.64 -15.20
CA ASN A 52 -14.30 -34.66 -16.24
C ASN A 52 -15.77 -34.82 -16.57
N ALA A 53 -16.21 -34.29 -17.72
CA ALA A 53 -17.60 -34.33 -18.15
C ALA A 53 -17.75 -34.22 -19.67
N GLU A 54 -18.98 -34.21 -20.17
CA GLU A 54 -19.28 -33.92 -21.57
C GLU A 54 -19.12 -32.41 -21.85
N GLN A 55 -18.91 -32.06 -23.10
CA GLN A 55 -18.62 -30.69 -23.50
C GLN A 55 -19.67 -29.69 -23.01
N ALA A 56 -20.95 -29.96 -23.15
CA ALA A 56 -22.02 -29.07 -22.71
C ALA A 56 -22.04 -28.86 -21.19
N GLU A 57 -21.70 -29.88 -20.40
CA GLU A 57 -21.58 -29.78 -18.94
C GLU A 57 -20.36 -28.97 -18.53
N LEU A 58 -19.23 -29.09 -19.26
CA LEU A 58 -18.03 -28.35 -19.03
C LEU A 58 -18.18 -26.85 -19.38
N GLU A 59 -18.93 -26.51 -20.44
CA GLU A 59 -19.28 -25.14 -20.80
C GLU A 59 -20.14 -24.50 -19.69
N GLN A 60 -21.17 -25.19 -19.19
CA GLN A 60 -21.98 -24.74 -18.06
C GLN A 60 -21.16 -24.55 -16.77
N LEU A 61 -20.22 -25.48 -16.51
CA LEU A 61 -19.31 -25.37 -15.37
C LEU A 61 -18.39 -24.16 -15.51
N ALA A 62 -17.87 -23.93 -16.72
CA ALA A 62 -17.01 -22.76 -16.98
C ALA A 62 -17.76 -21.44 -16.75
N ASP A 63 -19.00 -21.32 -17.21
CA ASP A 63 -19.84 -20.14 -16.97
C ASP A 63 -20.11 -19.95 -15.46
N LYS A 64 -20.36 -21.03 -14.73
CA LYS A 64 -20.57 -21.00 -13.28
C LYS A 64 -19.29 -20.59 -12.54
N ILE A 65 -18.15 -21.16 -12.90
CA ILE A 65 -16.85 -20.80 -12.32
C ILE A 65 -16.53 -19.32 -12.60
N ALA A 66 -16.74 -18.85 -13.83
CA ALA A 66 -16.53 -17.45 -14.20
C ALA A 66 -17.43 -16.48 -13.41
N ALA A 67 -18.63 -16.92 -13.06
CA ALA A 67 -19.55 -16.14 -12.24
C ALA A 67 -19.18 -16.14 -10.75
N ASP A 68 -18.71 -17.26 -10.20
CA ASP A 68 -18.47 -17.44 -8.77
C ASP A 68 -17.07 -16.94 -8.33
N PHE A 69 -16.03 -17.11 -9.16
CA PHE A 69 -14.68 -16.64 -8.87
C PHE A 69 -14.56 -15.12 -9.12
N LEU A 70 -15.10 -14.36 -8.18
CA LEU A 70 -15.08 -12.91 -8.26
C LEU A 70 -13.64 -12.38 -8.27
N LEU A 71 -13.44 -11.25 -8.94
CA LEU A 71 -12.14 -10.60 -9.06
C LEU A 71 -11.52 -10.32 -7.68
N SER A 72 -10.33 -10.86 -7.46
CA SER A 72 -9.45 -10.52 -6.35
C SER A 72 -8.33 -9.60 -6.82
N VAL A 73 -7.93 -8.64 -5.99
CA VAL A 73 -6.77 -7.79 -6.27
C VAL A 73 -5.46 -8.59 -6.32
N TRP A 74 -5.46 -9.77 -5.73
CA TRP A 74 -4.31 -10.69 -5.70
C TRP A 74 -4.23 -11.62 -6.91
N LEU A 75 -5.27 -11.68 -7.74
CA LEU A 75 -5.28 -12.49 -8.94
C LEU A 75 -4.29 -11.95 -9.98
N VAL A 76 -3.36 -12.78 -10.40
CA VAL A 76 -2.32 -12.46 -11.40
C VAL A 76 -2.70 -12.97 -12.77
N ASP A 77 -3.15 -14.23 -12.83
CA ASP A 77 -3.45 -14.91 -14.08
C ASP A 77 -4.52 -15.98 -13.90
N THR A 78 -5.16 -16.34 -15.00
CA THR A 78 -6.12 -17.45 -15.07
C THR A 78 -5.82 -18.30 -16.29
N ASN A 79 -5.87 -19.60 -16.13
CA ASN A 79 -5.58 -20.53 -17.21
C ASN A 79 -6.68 -21.60 -17.31
N ILE A 80 -7.02 -21.98 -18.54
CA ILE A 80 -7.92 -23.10 -18.83
C ILE A 80 -7.22 -24.02 -19.81
N GLN A 81 -6.99 -25.27 -19.42
CA GLN A 81 -6.28 -26.21 -20.26
C GLN A 81 -6.96 -27.58 -20.29
N ARG A 82 -6.80 -28.26 -21.43
CA ARG A 82 -7.26 -29.64 -21.59
C ARG A 82 -6.20 -30.58 -21.07
N MET A 83 -6.61 -31.52 -20.22
CA MET A 83 -5.74 -32.52 -19.62
C MET A 83 -6.01 -33.91 -20.19
N SER A 84 -5.04 -34.80 -20.10
CA SER A 84 -5.20 -36.23 -20.41
C SER A 84 -5.67 -37.04 -19.20
N GLU A 85 -5.18 -36.67 -18.02
CA GLU A 85 -5.44 -37.34 -16.74
C GLU A 85 -5.53 -36.32 -15.61
N PRO A 86 -6.29 -36.63 -14.53
CA PRO A 86 -6.32 -35.76 -13.35
C PRO A 86 -4.96 -35.77 -12.64
N GLN A 87 -4.52 -34.60 -12.17
CA GLN A 87 -3.27 -34.45 -11.42
C GLN A 87 -3.50 -34.48 -9.90
N TYR A 88 -4.72 -34.15 -9.49
CA TYR A 88 -5.05 -34.04 -8.07
C TYR A 88 -6.03 -35.13 -7.64
N PRO A 89 -5.84 -35.73 -6.45
CA PRO A 89 -6.78 -36.74 -5.95
C PRO A 89 -8.12 -36.10 -5.59
N ILE A 90 -9.19 -36.90 -5.65
CA ILE A 90 -10.48 -36.53 -5.05
C ILE A 90 -10.19 -36.30 -3.55
N SER A 91 -10.30 -35.05 -3.07
CA SER A 91 -10.01 -34.74 -1.67
C SER A 91 -11.06 -35.32 -0.75
N ALA A 92 -10.76 -36.47 -0.18
CA ALA A 92 -11.65 -37.18 0.77
C ALA A 92 -11.67 -36.57 2.18
N THR A 93 -10.81 -35.56 2.47
CA THR A 93 -10.70 -34.92 3.80
C THR A 93 -11.11 -33.46 3.73
N LEU A 94 -12.36 -33.23 3.39
CA LEU A 94 -12.96 -31.91 3.55
C LEU A 94 -13.31 -31.70 5.03
N GLY A 95 -12.49 -30.93 5.74
CA GLY A 95 -12.95 -30.31 6.97
C GLY A 95 -14.21 -29.49 6.64
N LYS A 96 -15.16 -29.40 7.58
CA LYS A 96 -16.34 -28.57 7.38
C LYS A 96 -15.89 -27.18 6.95
N SER A 97 -16.19 -26.84 5.68
CA SER A 97 -15.90 -25.51 5.12
C SER A 97 -16.46 -24.43 6.04
N ALA A 98 -15.60 -23.58 6.54
CA ALA A 98 -16.04 -22.34 7.17
C ALA A 98 -16.87 -21.53 6.15
N ALA A 99 -17.87 -20.78 6.62
CA ALA A 99 -18.67 -19.92 5.74
C ALA A 99 -17.76 -19.01 4.91
N ALA A 100 -18.14 -18.77 3.64
CA ALA A 100 -17.36 -17.91 2.76
C ALA A 100 -17.04 -16.58 3.42
N PRO A 101 -15.81 -16.08 3.34
CA PRO A 101 -15.37 -14.90 4.08
C PRO A 101 -15.80 -13.58 3.42
N LEU A 102 -16.92 -13.54 2.73
CA LEU A 102 -17.47 -12.38 2.07
C LEU A 102 -18.61 -11.76 2.88
N LEU A 103 -18.67 -10.44 2.90
CA LEU A 103 -19.78 -9.69 3.49
C LEU A 103 -21.00 -9.63 2.59
N PHE A 104 -20.80 -9.72 1.28
CA PHE A 104 -21.83 -9.85 0.24
C PHE A 104 -21.20 -10.36 -1.06
N CYS A 105 -22.02 -10.94 -1.92
CA CYS A 105 -21.62 -11.46 -3.22
C CYS A 105 -22.56 -10.98 -4.31
N GLN A 106 -22.28 -11.33 -5.56
CA GLN A 106 -23.08 -10.98 -6.73
C GLN A 106 -24.53 -11.50 -6.68
N HIS A 107 -24.80 -12.55 -5.91
CA HIS A 107 -26.17 -13.09 -5.80
C HIS A 107 -27.03 -12.30 -4.82
N CYS A 108 -26.47 -11.83 -3.69
CA CYS A 108 -27.24 -11.08 -2.70
C CYS A 108 -27.17 -9.57 -2.87
N GLN A 109 -26.07 -9.03 -3.40
CA GLN A 109 -25.90 -7.57 -3.55
C GLN A 109 -27.00 -6.91 -4.41
N PRO A 110 -27.43 -7.47 -5.56
CA PRO A 110 -28.55 -6.90 -6.31
C PRO A 110 -29.88 -6.93 -5.55
N LEU A 111 -30.06 -7.86 -4.62
CA LEU A 111 -31.29 -8.01 -3.85
C LEU A 111 -31.40 -6.93 -2.76
N PHE A 112 -30.38 -6.77 -1.92
CA PHE A 112 -30.44 -5.81 -0.81
C PHE A 112 -29.88 -4.42 -1.16
N GLY A 113 -29.02 -4.32 -2.18
CA GLY A 113 -28.26 -3.13 -2.53
C GLY A 113 -28.79 -2.36 -3.75
N ASP A 114 -29.72 -2.88 -4.53
CA ASP A 114 -30.36 -2.21 -5.66
C ASP A 114 -31.72 -1.65 -5.27
N ASN A 115 -31.93 -0.38 -5.51
CA ASN A 115 -33.18 0.32 -5.18
C ASN A 115 -34.42 -0.18 -5.94
N GLN A 116 -34.22 -0.88 -7.04
CA GLN A 116 -35.31 -1.49 -7.81
C GLN A 116 -35.78 -2.82 -7.20
N SER A 117 -35.00 -3.39 -6.29
CA SER A 117 -35.32 -4.66 -5.64
C SER A 117 -36.39 -4.49 -4.56
N PRO A 118 -37.39 -5.40 -4.47
CA PRO A 118 -38.34 -5.43 -3.35
C PRO A 118 -37.68 -5.67 -1.98
N GLN A 119 -36.46 -6.20 -1.97
CA GLN A 119 -35.69 -6.50 -0.77
C GLN A 119 -34.64 -5.44 -0.47
N PHE A 120 -34.67 -4.32 -1.17
CA PHE A 120 -33.72 -3.22 -0.96
C PHE A 120 -33.66 -2.78 0.50
N GLY A 121 -32.44 -2.65 1.03
CA GLY A 121 -32.21 -2.25 2.41
C GLY A 121 -32.27 -3.38 3.44
N LYS A 122 -32.62 -4.61 3.03
CA LYS A 122 -32.64 -5.77 3.92
C LYS A 122 -31.23 -6.34 4.07
N ILE A 123 -30.41 -5.71 4.94
CA ILE A 123 -28.99 -6.09 5.10
C ILE A 123 -28.80 -7.46 5.77
N ASP A 124 -29.80 -7.95 6.51
CA ASP A 124 -29.84 -9.26 7.16
C ASP A 124 -30.30 -10.39 6.21
N LEU A 125 -30.48 -10.10 4.92
CA LEU A 125 -30.86 -11.07 3.90
C LEU A 125 -29.94 -12.29 3.92
N VAL A 126 -30.54 -13.47 4.16
CA VAL A 126 -29.81 -14.75 4.14
C VAL A 126 -29.35 -15.03 2.70
N CYS A 127 -28.07 -15.37 2.55
CA CYS A 127 -27.48 -15.72 1.29
C CYS A 127 -26.77 -17.07 1.40
N HIS A 128 -27.27 -18.08 0.69
CA HIS A 128 -26.67 -19.42 0.71
C HIS A 128 -25.31 -19.52 0.01
N HIS A 129 -24.89 -18.48 -0.71
CA HIS A 129 -23.58 -18.44 -1.38
C HIS A 129 -22.48 -17.86 -0.51
N CYS A 130 -22.73 -16.71 0.14
CA CYS A 130 -21.67 -16.02 0.91
C CYS A 130 -21.89 -16.04 2.42
N HIS A 131 -23.11 -16.32 2.89
CA HIS A 131 -23.50 -16.25 4.32
C HIS A 131 -23.09 -14.92 4.99
N GLY A 132 -23.10 -13.81 4.22
CA GLY A 132 -22.64 -12.52 4.70
C GLY A 132 -23.47 -11.93 5.83
N GLU A 133 -24.73 -12.39 6.01
CA GLU A 133 -25.58 -12.04 7.15
C GLU A 133 -24.97 -12.47 8.49
N THR A 134 -24.17 -13.52 8.51
CA THR A 134 -23.49 -14.02 9.71
C THR A 134 -22.34 -13.10 10.17
N LYS A 135 -21.90 -12.19 9.30
CA LYS A 135 -20.84 -11.24 9.57
C LYS A 135 -21.34 -9.88 10.07
N LEU A 136 -22.65 -9.69 10.13
CA LEU A 136 -23.24 -8.48 10.67
C LEU A 136 -22.91 -8.33 12.16
N THR A 137 -22.50 -7.13 12.56
CA THR A 137 -22.31 -6.81 13.98
C THR A 137 -23.65 -6.83 14.73
N ALA A 138 -23.61 -7.01 16.05
CA ALA A 138 -24.83 -7.00 16.86
C ALA A 138 -25.66 -5.71 16.67
N ALA A 139 -25.01 -4.57 16.43
CA ALA A 139 -25.67 -3.30 16.13
C ALA A 139 -26.30 -3.24 14.74
N GLN A 140 -25.87 -4.07 13.81
CA GLN A 140 -26.41 -4.14 12.44
C GLN A 140 -27.53 -5.16 12.30
N GLN A 141 -27.51 -6.24 13.08
CA GLN A 141 -28.47 -7.35 13.01
C GLN A 141 -29.94 -6.96 13.23
N GLY A 142 -30.22 -5.82 13.86
CA GLY A 142 -31.57 -5.35 14.09
C GLY A 142 -32.01 -4.20 13.18
N LEU A 143 -31.15 -3.71 12.29
CA LEU A 143 -31.48 -2.55 11.45
C LEU A 143 -32.50 -2.92 10.37
N THR A 144 -33.64 -2.24 10.41
CA THR A 144 -34.66 -2.34 9.36
C THR A 144 -34.34 -1.37 8.20
N GLN A 145 -34.99 -1.55 7.07
CA GLN A 145 -34.93 -0.62 5.96
C GLN A 145 -35.28 0.82 6.40
N HIS A 146 -36.25 0.96 7.32
CA HIS A 146 -36.69 2.27 7.84
C HIS A 146 -35.57 2.92 8.66
N ASP A 147 -34.86 2.16 9.50
CA ASP A 147 -33.75 2.66 10.30
C ASP A 147 -32.61 3.17 9.41
N ILE A 148 -32.30 2.44 8.32
CA ILE A 148 -31.27 2.86 7.38
C ILE A 148 -31.69 4.14 6.64
N HIS A 149 -32.97 4.30 6.31
CA HIS A 149 -33.50 5.55 5.77
C HIS A 149 -33.31 6.71 6.75
N ALA A 150 -33.66 6.52 8.02
CA ALA A 150 -33.48 7.52 9.06
C ALA A 150 -32.01 7.92 9.25
N LEU A 151 -31.07 6.95 9.14
CA LEU A 151 -29.63 7.25 9.14
C LEU A 151 -29.24 8.15 7.96
N VAL A 152 -29.70 7.86 6.75
CA VAL A 152 -29.42 8.69 5.57
C VAL A 152 -30.05 10.06 5.69
N ASP A 153 -31.29 10.17 6.15
CA ASP A 153 -31.97 11.46 6.38
C ASP A 153 -31.23 12.29 7.45
N THR A 154 -30.73 11.64 8.48
CA THR A 154 -29.86 12.29 9.49
C THR A 154 -28.59 12.84 8.85
N LEU A 155 -27.91 12.04 8.01
CA LEU A 155 -26.71 12.49 7.29
C LEU A 155 -27.03 13.70 6.38
N LEU A 156 -28.16 13.66 5.66
CA LEU A 156 -28.57 14.74 4.77
C LEU A 156 -28.92 16.03 5.51
N THR A 157 -29.50 15.92 6.70
CA THR A 157 -29.92 17.09 7.50
C THR A 157 -28.80 17.66 8.35
N GLN A 158 -27.97 16.82 8.95
CA GLN A 158 -26.90 17.24 9.85
C GLN A 158 -25.53 17.39 9.16
N GLY A 159 -25.39 16.87 7.93
CA GLY A 159 -24.13 16.85 7.20
C GLY A 159 -23.13 15.80 7.68
N THR A 160 -23.38 15.18 8.85
CA THR A 160 -22.49 14.16 9.47
C THR A 160 -23.30 13.05 10.11
N LEU A 161 -22.77 11.83 10.11
CA LEU A 161 -23.38 10.65 10.70
C LEU A 161 -22.31 9.76 11.35
N PRO A 162 -22.26 9.66 12.70
CA PRO A 162 -21.41 8.70 13.36
C PRO A 162 -22.03 7.29 13.26
N LEU A 163 -21.25 6.33 12.72
CA LEU A 163 -21.58 4.91 12.67
C LEU A 163 -20.76 4.16 13.68
N GLN A 164 -21.30 3.95 14.88
CA GLN A 164 -20.59 3.27 15.98
C GLN A 164 -20.26 1.81 15.64
N SER A 165 -21.12 1.12 14.89
CA SER A 165 -20.90 -0.25 14.45
C SER A 165 -19.66 -0.41 13.57
N GLU A 166 -19.26 0.66 12.88
CA GLU A 166 -18.12 0.69 11.96
C GLU A 166 -16.93 1.46 12.53
N ALA A 167 -17.08 2.05 13.72
CA ALA A 167 -16.10 2.96 14.33
C ALA A 167 -15.67 4.11 13.41
N LEU A 168 -16.59 4.62 12.58
CA LEU A 168 -16.34 5.70 11.63
C LEU A 168 -17.47 6.72 11.62
N THR A 169 -17.18 7.89 11.06
CA THR A 169 -18.15 8.95 10.80
C THR A 169 -18.20 9.23 9.31
N LEU A 170 -19.43 9.28 8.77
CA LEU A 170 -19.71 9.75 7.41
C LEU A 170 -19.89 11.27 7.42
N SER A 171 -19.38 11.99 6.42
CA SER A 171 -19.58 13.43 6.26
C SER A 171 -19.80 13.80 4.79
N LEU A 172 -20.72 14.77 4.54
CA LEU A 172 -21.03 15.24 3.20
C LEU A 172 -20.09 16.33 2.71
N ASN A 173 -19.71 17.25 3.58
CA ASN A 173 -19.09 18.51 3.15
C ASN A 173 -17.57 18.55 3.39
N GLU A 174 -17.08 17.99 4.51
CA GLU A 174 -15.67 18.08 4.90
C GLU A 174 -15.21 16.81 5.62
N PRO A 175 -13.94 16.41 5.42
CA PRO A 175 -13.35 15.36 6.24
C PRO A 175 -13.29 15.86 7.68
N LEU A 176 -13.87 15.11 8.61
CA LEU A 176 -13.79 15.46 10.03
C LEU A 176 -12.35 15.21 10.49
N GLN A 177 -11.73 16.25 11.01
CA GLN A 177 -10.44 16.10 11.71
C GLN A 177 -10.68 15.33 13.00
N PRO A 178 -9.89 14.31 13.32
CA PRO A 178 -9.99 13.66 14.62
C PRO A 178 -9.82 14.73 15.70
N LYS A 179 -10.76 14.78 16.66
CA LYS A 179 -10.66 15.67 17.81
C LYS A 179 -9.55 15.16 18.70
N THR A 180 -8.33 15.63 18.46
CA THR A 180 -7.20 15.36 19.35
C THR A 180 -7.55 15.95 20.72
N HIS A 181 -7.85 15.11 21.69
CA HIS A 181 -7.76 15.52 23.09
C HIS A 181 -6.32 15.97 23.32
N VAL A 182 -6.18 17.26 23.66
CA VAL A 182 -4.92 17.95 23.91
C VAL A 182 -4.26 17.32 25.15
N THR A 183 -3.55 16.23 24.96
CA THR A 183 -2.53 15.73 25.88
C THR A 183 -1.20 15.84 25.15
N GLN A 184 -0.54 16.95 25.36
CA GLN A 184 0.89 17.31 25.27
C GLN A 184 1.82 16.71 24.20
N ALA A 185 1.36 16.02 23.18
CA ALA A 185 2.20 15.57 22.05
C ALA A 185 1.70 16.22 20.75
N LYS A 186 2.28 17.36 20.42
CA LYS A 186 1.96 18.21 19.28
C LYS A 186 2.46 17.62 17.96
N GLN A 187 1.82 16.65 17.38
CA GLN A 187 1.91 16.46 15.93
C GLN A 187 0.59 15.85 15.44
N THR A 188 -0.28 16.70 14.88
CA THR A 188 -1.41 16.24 14.07
C THR A 188 -0.84 15.68 12.77
N THR A 189 -0.78 14.36 12.68
CA THR A 189 -0.48 13.70 11.41
C THR A 189 -1.60 13.99 10.43
N TYR A 190 -1.27 14.63 9.32
CA TYR A 190 -2.21 14.81 8.22
C TYR A 190 -2.59 13.46 7.65
N VAL A 191 -3.88 13.18 7.67
CA VAL A 191 -4.46 12.04 6.97
C VAL A 191 -5.09 12.57 5.68
N ARG A 192 -4.76 11.99 4.53
CA ARG A 192 -5.46 12.32 3.27
C ARG A 192 -6.96 12.17 3.46
N PRO A 193 -7.78 13.03 2.84
CA PRO A 193 -9.21 12.83 2.86
C PRO A 193 -9.55 11.44 2.31
N HIS A 194 -10.25 10.65 3.09
CA HIS A 194 -10.74 9.34 2.69
C HIS A 194 -12.17 9.48 2.20
N ILE A 195 -12.44 9.03 0.98
CA ILE A 195 -13.75 9.11 0.36
C ILE A 195 -14.30 7.73 0.01
N LEU A 196 -15.59 7.58 0.27
CA LEU A 196 -16.39 6.44 -0.13
C LEU A 196 -17.20 6.80 -1.38
N ILE A 197 -17.03 6.07 -2.45
CA ILE A 197 -17.72 6.31 -3.71
C ILE A 197 -19.14 5.71 -3.63
N CYS A 198 -20.14 6.57 -3.76
CA CYS A 198 -21.56 6.18 -3.82
C CYS A 198 -22.00 5.86 -5.26
N ASN A 199 -21.42 6.53 -6.24
CA ASN A 199 -21.74 6.34 -7.66
C ASN A 199 -20.47 5.98 -8.47
N PRO A 200 -20.16 4.69 -8.67
CA PRO A 200 -18.98 4.27 -9.44
C PRO A 200 -18.91 4.84 -10.85
N ASN A 201 -20.06 5.14 -11.48
CA ASN A 201 -20.11 5.67 -12.85
C ASN A 201 -19.55 7.10 -12.98
N THR A 202 -19.39 7.82 -11.87
CA THR A 202 -18.84 9.19 -11.86
C THR A 202 -17.35 9.23 -11.50
N LEU A 203 -16.73 8.08 -11.24
CA LEU A 203 -15.35 8.01 -10.77
C LEU A 203 -14.38 8.74 -11.72
N ASN A 204 -14.43 8.44 -13.02
CA ASN A 204 -13.56 9.04 -14.05
C ASN A 204 -13.82 10.53 -14.30
N ALA A 205 -15.00 11.02 -13.93
CA ALA A 205 -15.33 12.43 -14.07
C ALA A 205 -14.71 13.29 -12.95
N GLN A 206 -14.45 12.69 -11.80
CA GLN A 206 -14.01 13.37 -10.58
C GLN A 206 -12.54 13.10 -10.25
N LEU A 207 -12.04 11.91 -10.58
CA LEU A 207 -10.70 11.44 -10.24
C LEU A 207 -9.96 10.94 -11.48
N THR A 208 -8.65 11.13 -11.47
CA THR A 208 -7.78 10.52 -12.47
C THR A 208 -7.54 9.06 -12.09
N VAL A 209 -8.10 8.15 -12.87
CA VAL A 209 -8.06 6.72 -12.59
C VAL A 209 -7.71 5.94 -13.85
N ASN A 210 -7.02 4.83 -13.69
CA ASN A 210 -6.72 3.87 -14.77
C ASN A 210 -7.43 2.53 -14.52
N ASP A 211 -7.43 1.66 -15.54
CA ASP A 211 -8.16 0.38 -15.49
C ASP A 211 -7.73 -0.50 -14.31
N TYR A 212 -6.45 -0.56 -13.99
CA TYR A 212 -5.96 -1.36 -12.87
C TYR A 212 -6.49 -0.85 -11.51
N GLN A 213 -6.61 0.47 -11.36
CA GLN A 213 -7.15 1.07 -10.15
C GLN A 213 -8.65 0.81 -10.02
N VAL A 214 -9.40 0.87 -11.15
CA VAL A 214 -10.83 0.52 -11.18
C VAL A 214 -11.02 -0.95 -10.78
N LEU A 215 -10.23 -1.85 -11.37
CA LEU A 215 -10.28 -3.27 -11.04
C LEU A 215 -9.96 -3.53 -9.57
N ALA A 216 -8.93 -2.87 -9.01
CA ALA A 216 -8.59 -3.00 -7.60
C ALA A 216 -9.72 -2.52 -6.69
N LEU A 217 -10.28 -1.34 -6.93
CA LEU A 217 -11.43 -0.82 -6.17
C LEU A 217 -12.66 -1.73 -6.24
N SER A 218 -12.84 -2.41 -7.39
CA SER A 218 -13.97 -3.31 -7.63
C SER A 218 -13.76 -4.70 -7.05
N SER A 219 -12.52 -5.10 -6.71
CA SER A 219 -12.19 -6.42 -6.19
C SER A 219 -12.92 -6.76 -4.90
N ILE A 220 -12.92 -8.04 -4.53
CA ILE A 220 -13.60 -8.52 -3.30
C ILE A 220 -13.01 -7.92 -2.03
N GLU A 221 -11.74 -7.57 -2.03
CA GLU A 221 -11.03 -6.96 -0.90
C GLU A 221 -11.44 -5.51 -0.64
N LYS A 222 -12.03 -4.82 -1.61
CA LYS A 222 -12.44 -3.40 -1.52
C LYS A 222 -11.34 -2.51 -0.92
N PRO A 223 -10.12 -2.53 -1.48
CA PRO A 223 -9.00 -1.80 -0.90
C PRO A 223 -9.17 -0.28 -0.98
N VAL A 224 -8.39 0.42 -0.19
CA VAL A 224 -8.16 1.86 -0.34
C VAL A 224 -7.05 2.07 -1.36
N VAL A 225 -7.34 2.86 -2.39
CA VAL A 225 -6.38 3.26 -3.42
C VAL A 225 -6.27 4.78 -3.45
N THR A 226 -5.05 5.31 -3.45
CA THR A 226 -4.83 6.76 -3.53
C THR A 226 -4.91 7.24 -4.97
N LEU A 227 -5.85 8.14 -5.25
CA LEU A 227 -6.11 8.71 -6.58
C LEU A 227 -5.91 10.23 -6.59
N ALA A 228 -5.48 10.78 -7.73
CA ALA A 228 -5.43 12.22 -7.94
C ALA A 228 -6.80 12.78 -8.35
N SER A 229 -7.10 14.01 -7.94
CA SER A 229 -8.29 14.72 -8.45
C SER A 229 -8.13 15.09 -9.93
N CYS A 230 -9.24 15.13 -10.69
CA CYS A 230 -9.22 15.68 -12.03
C CYS A 230 -9.08 17.21 -11.97
N ASP A 231 -8.11 17.76 -12.73
CA ASP A 231 -7.81 19.22 -12.80
C ASP A 231 -8.90 20.07 -13.48
N LYS A 232 -10.04 19.49 -13.80
CA LYS A 232 -11.14 20.23 -14.42
C LYS A 232 -11.83 21.09 -13.36
N GLN A 233 -11.71 22.38 -13.50
CA GLN A 233 -12.18 23.48 -12.65
C GLN A 233 -13.62 23.40 -12.09
N HIS A 234 -14.35 22.30 -12.28
CA HIS A 234 -15.77 22.19 -11.97
C HIS A 234 -16.22 20.92 -11.25
N SER A 235 -15.32 19.99 -10.92
CA SER A 235 -15.81 18.66 -10.52
C SER A 235 -16.05 18.44 -9.03
N LEU A 236 -15.50 19.29 -8.17
CA LEU A 236 -15.63 19.12 -6.72
C LEU A 236 -16.06 20.45 -6.08
N GLU A 237 -17.28 20.92 -6.41
CA GLU A 237 -17.79 22.24 -6.01
C GLU A 237 -17.79 22.52 -4.50
N ASN A 238 -17.54 21.51 -3.65
CA ASN A 238 -17.56 21.67 -2.19
C ASN A 238 -16.35 21.02 -1.49
N CYS A 239 -15.23 20.76 -2.20
CA CYS A 239 -14.11 20.06 -1.58
C CYS A 239 -13.00 21.00 -1.15
N ASN A 240 -12.55 20.81 0.04
CA ASN A 240 -11.25 21.29 0.50
C ASN A 240 -10.16 20.78 -0.45
N HIS A 241 -9.84 21.54 -1.46
CA HIS A 241 -8.85 21.40 -2.53
C HIS A 241 -7.70 20.40 -2.29
N ALA A 242 -8.01 19.18 -1.85
CA ALA A 242 -7.03 18.11 -1.77
C ALA A 242 -6.66 17.67 -3.19
N VAL A 243 -5.37 17.53 -3.43
CA VAL A 243 -4.84 17.11 -4.75
C VAL A 243 -4.99 15.60 -4.93
N ARG A 244 -4.98 14.84 -3.82
CA ARG A 244 -5.14 13.38 -3.79
C ARG A 244 -6.09 12.95 -2.69
N TYR A 245 -6.80 11.87 -2.96
CA TYR A 245 -7.77 11.25 -2.05
C TYR A 245 -7.46 9.77 -1.87
N ASP A 246 -7.68 9.27 -0.68
CA ASP A 246 -7.77 7.84 -0.42
C ASP A 246 -9.21 7.41 -0.76
N VAL A 247 -9.36 6.52 -1.74
CA VAL A 247 -10.64 6.17 -2.34
C VAL A 247 -10.98 4.74 -2.06
N GLN A 248 -12.24 4.46 -1.72
CA GLN A 248 -12.75 3.13 -1.47
C GLN A 248 -14.18 2.97 -1.98
N PHE A 249 -14.56 1.75 -2.38
CA PHE A 249 -15.96 1.39 -2.63
C PHE A 249 -16.59 0.83 -1.34
N ALA A 250 -17.92 0.80 -1.31
CA ALA A 250 -18.65 0.22 -0.19
C ALA A 250 -18.21 -1.23 0.07
N TYR A 251 -17.70 -1.50 1.28
CA TYR A 251 -17.07 -2.76 1.65
C TYR A 251 -17.93 -3.63 2.54
N ASN A 252 -19.09 -3.15 3.02
CA ASN A 252 -20.06 -3.94 3.77
C ASN A 252 -21.50 -3.64 3.33
N ARG A 253 -22.45 -4.45 3.80
CA ARG A 253 -23.86 -4.37 3.37
C ARG A 253 -24.52 -3.05 3.76
N LEU A 254 -24.25 -2.52 4.97
CA LEU A 254 -24.82 -1.26 5.44
C LEU A 254 -24.36 -0.08 4.57
N LEU A 255 -23.05 0.02 4.33
CA LEU A 255 -22.49 1.07 3.49
C LEU A 255 -22.99 0.97 2.04
N GLN A 256 -23.18 -0.26 1.52
CA GLN A 256 -23.73 -0.46 0.18
C GLN A 256 -25.13 0.16 0.05
N VAL A 257 -26.02 -0.06 1.04
CA VAL A 257 -27.38 0.50 1.03
C VAL A 257 -27.35 2.01 1.23
N ILE A 258 -26.51 2.52 2.15
CA ILE A 258 -26.34 3.96 2.36
C ILE A 258 -25.85 4.64 1.07
N CYS A 259 -24.83 4.09 0.42
CA CYS A 259 -24.29 4.63 -0.84
C CYS A 259 -25.36 4.66 -1.95
N GLU A 260 -26.14 3.59 -2.11
CA GLU A 260 -27.21 3.54 -3.10
C GLU A 260 -28.28 4.62 -2.83
N ARG A 261 -28.67 4.82 -1.56
CA ARG A 261 -29.60 5.89 -1.18
C ARG A 261 -29.06 7.29 -1.47
N LEU A 262 -27.77 7.51 -1.19
CA LEU A 262 -27.11 8.78 -1.48
C LEU A 262 -27.00 9.01 -2.99
N ARG A 263 -26.69 7.95 -3.76
CA ARG A 263 -26.66 7.99 -5.22
C ARG A 263 -28.01 8.44 -5.80
N GLN A 264 -29.14 7.95 -5.26
CA GLN A 264 -30.49 8.38 -5.66
C GLN A 264 -30.77 9.87 -5.38
N LYS A 265 -30.08 10.44 -4.39
CA LYS A 265 -30.15 11.88 -4.06
C LYS A 265 -29.13 12.71 -4.85
N GLY A 266 -28.40 12.11 -5.81
CA GLY A 266 -27.39 12.78 -6.61
C GLY A 266 -26.04 12.96 -5.91
N ILE A 267 -25.83 12.33 -4.77
CA ILE A 267 -24.56 12.37 -4.03
C ILE A 267 -23.67 11.24 -4.56
N ASN A 268 -22.53 11.61 -5.15
CA ASN A 268 -21.64 10.67 -5.82
C ASN A 268 -20.60 10.05 -4.90
N TRP A 269 -20.26 10.71 -3.78
CA TRP A 269 -19.26 10.27 -2.80
C TRP A 269 -19.45 11.01 -1.47
N ILE A 270 -18.91 10.45 -0.40
CA ILE A 270 -18.90 11.01 0.96
C ILE A 270 -17.54 10.82 1.61
N TYR A 271 -17.22 11.65 2.62
CA TYR A 271 -16.02 11.47 3.41
C TYR A 271 -16.19 10.40 4.49
N LEU A 272 -15.12 9.63 4.71
CA LEU A 272 -14.96 8.72 5.84
C LEU A 272 -13.93 9.29 6.83
N SER A 273 -14.27 9.29 8.11
CA SER A 273 -13.35 9.69 9.17
C SER A 273 -13.43 8.68 10.32
N PRO A 274 -12.32 8.32 10.99
CA PRO A 274 -12.38 7.48 12.18
C PRO A 274 -13.21 8.13 13.28
N LEU A 275 -14.01 7.35 14.01
CA LEU A 275 -14.85 7.84 15.11
C LEU A 275 -14.02 8.19 16.34
N THR A 276 -12.92 7.47 16.57
CA THR A 276 -12.01 7.65 17.70
C THR A 276 -10.57 7.69 17.24
N ASP A 277 -9.70 8.36 18.01
CA ASP A 277 -8.24 8.40 17.79
C ASP A 277 -7.56 7.03 17.95
N LEU A 278 -8.31 6.02 18.34
CA LEU A 278 -7.86 4.63 18.39
C LEU A 278 -7.74 4.11 16.95
N LEU A 279 -6.57 4.28 16.39
CA LEU A 279 -6.13 3.82 15.06
C LEU A 279 -6.26 2.30 14.84
N ASN A 280 -6.91 1.57 15.75
CA ASN A 280 -6.81 0.13 15.86
C ASN A 280 -8.05 -0.65 15.39
N THR A 281 -9.13 -0.02 14.90
CA THR A 281 -10.39 -0.78 14.81
C THR A 281 -10.88 -1.14 13.42
N ASN A 282 -10.44 -0.52 12.33
CA ASN A 282 -10.78 -1.01 10.98
C ASN A 282 -9.68 -0.62 10.00
N GLN A 283 -8.72 -1.52 9.85
CA GLN A 283 -7.60 -1.32 8.95
C GLN A 283 -8.03 -1.66 7.53
N ALA A 284 -8.51 -0.66 6.84
CA ALA A 284 -8.73 -0.79 5.40
C ALA A 284 -7.40 -1.15 4.72
N LEU A 285 -7.43 -2.19 3.90
CA LEU A 285 -6.31 -2.62 3.09
C LEU A 285 -5.89 -1.48 2.15
N ARG A 286 -4.71 -0.88 2.38
CA ARG A 286 -4.16 0.21 1.57
C ARG A 286 -3.14 -0.33 0.60
N LEU A 287 -3.36 -0.13 -0.70
CA LEU A 287 -2.55 -0.72 -1.75
C LEU A 287 -1.83 0.33 -2.60
N ALA A 288 -0.61 -0.02 -2.99
CA ALA A 288 0.15 0.66 -4.04
C ALA A 288 0.57 -0.34 -5.12
N ARG A 289 0.75 0.14 -6.34
CA ARG A 289 1.24 -0.67 -7.44
C ARG A 289 2.74 -0.50 -7.61
N VAL A 290 3.51 -1.53 -7.25
CA VAL A 290 4.97 -1.56 -7.32
C VAL A 290 5.39 -2.74 -8.17
N ASN A 291 6.29 -2.52 -9.12
CA ASN A 291 6.75 -3.57 -10.04
C ASN A 291 5.60 -4.37 -10.70
N GLN A 292 4.55 -3.65 -11.14
CA GLN A 292 3.31 -4.19 -11.74
C GLN A 292 2.43 -5.04 -10.82
N GLN A 293 2.78 -5.22 -9.57
CA GLN A 293 2.02 -5.97 -8.57
C GLN A 293 1.35 -5.02 -7.58
N TRP A 294 0.21 -5.42 -7.03
CA TRP A 294 -0.38 -4.75 -5.89
C TRP A 294 0.32 -5.20 -4.61
N VAL A 295 0.73 -4.22 -3.80
CA VAL A 295 1.42 -4.44 -2.53
C VAL A 295 0.77 -3.59 -1.46
N GLU A 296 0.64 -4.13 -0.26
CA GLU A 296 0.14 -3.40 0.89
C GLU A 296 1.19 -2.34 1.31
N ILE A 297 0.74 -1.09 1.52
CA ILE A 297 1.67 0.00 1.83
C ILE A 297 2.24 -0.16 3.24
N SER A 298 1.36 -0.34 4.21
CA SER A 298 1.72 -0.53 5.62
C SER A 298 0.56 -1.12 6.39
N LYS A 299 0.82 -2.13 7.20
CA LYS A 299 -0.11 -2.65 8.19
C LYS A 299 0.00 -1.81 9.45
N THR A 300 -1.04 -1.05 9.75
CA THR A 300 -1.04 -0.09 10.85
C THR A 300 -1.18 -0.71 12.24
N SER A 301 -1.58 -1.96 12.37
CA SER A 301 -1.49 -2.73 13.62
C SER A 301 -1.42 -4.22 13.29
N THR A 302 -0.31 -4.80 13.55
CA THR A 302 -0.15 -6.23 13.39
C THR A 302 -0.15 -6.88 14.77
N THR A 303 -1.32 -7.25 15.23
CA THR A 303 -1.40 -8.30 16.22
C THR A 303 -1.23 -9.68 15.60
N GLU A 304 -1.41 -9.79 14.27
CA GLU A 304 -1.33 -11.05 13.53
C GLU A 304 -0.64 -10.82 12.17
N ILE A 305 0.62 -11.21 12.08
CA ILE A 305 1.27 -11.49 10.78
C ILE A 305 1.04 -12.98 10.54
N ASP A 306 0.50 -13.35 9.38
CA ASP A 306 0.44 -14.75 9.00
C ASP A 306 1.85 -15.27 8.72
N ILE A 307 2.45 -15.84 9.76
CA ILE A 307 3.81 -16.38 9.71
C ILE A 307 3.86 -17.65 8.85
N ALA A 308 2.74 -18.35 8.68
CA ALA A 308 2.71 -19.54 7.84
C ALA A 308 3.10 -19.18 6.40
N ALA A 309 2.64 -18.03 5.89
CA ALA A 309 3.03 -17.54 4.56
C ALA A 309 4.51 -17.17 4.46
N VAL A 310 5.14 -16.76 5.57
CA VAL A 310 6.55 -16.33 5.61
C VAL A 310 7.50 -17.48 5.96
N CYS A 311 7.05 -18.44 6.76
CA CYS A 311 7.88 -19.50 7.34
C CYS A 311 7.80 -20.84 6.63
N LEU A 312 6.94 -21.03 5.64
CA LEU A 312 6.75 -22.30 4.93
C LEU A 312 8.05 -22.90 4.38
N HIS A 313 9.05 -22.08 4.06
CA HIS A 313 10.36 -22.53 3.57
C HIS A 313 11.45 -22.61 4.63
N GLN A 314 11.20 -22.21 5.87
CA GLN A 314 12.20 -22.20 6.94
C GLN A 314 11.91 -23.22 8.05
N GLN A 315 10.99 -24.16 7.85
CA GLN A 315 10.68 -25.20 8.86
C GLN A 315 11.90 -25.97 9.35
N SER A 316 12.96 -26.06 8.56
CA SER A 316 14.21 -26.74 8.95
C SER A 316 15.07 -25.93 9.95
N THR A 317 14.93 -24.62 10.01
CA THR A 317 15.71 -23.75 10.91
C THR A 317 15.02 -23.44 12.23
N PHE A 318 13.70 -23.65 12.32
CA PHE A 318 12.90 -23.36 13.51
C PHE A 318 12.73 -24.58 14.45
N SER A 319 13.22 -25.76 14.09
CA SER A 319 12.90 -27.02 14.76
C SER A 319 13.46 -27.19 16.17
N ASN A 320 14.35 -26.32 16.65
CA ASN A 320 15.07 -26.60 17.91
C ASN A 320 15.25 -25.42 18.88
N SER A 321 14.50 -24.34 18.83
CA SER A 321 14.70 -23.31 19.83
C SER A 321 13.45 -22.54 20.24
N THR A 322 13.35 -22.40 21.53
CA THR A 322 12.68 -21.35 22.30
C THR A 322 12.39 -20.08 21.51
N SER A 323 11.18 -19.61 21.60
CA SER A 323 10.60 -18.33 21.17
C SER A 323 11.55 -17.42 20.37
N GLN A 324 11.22 -17.19 19.10
CA GLN A 324 11.91 -16.17 18.31
C GLN A 324 11.12 -14.85 18.38
N TYR A 325 11.83 -13.72 18.34
CA TYR A 325 11.25 -12.39 18.56
C TYR A 325 11.27 -11.59 17.27
N ILE A 326 10.12 -10.98 16.94
CA ILE A 326 9.99 -10.06 15.83
C ILE A 326 9.85 -8.64 16.38
N ALA A 327 10.65 -7.72 15.90
CA ALA A 327 10.44 -6.30 16.12
C ALA A 327 9.42 -5.77 15.12
N VAL A 328 8.28 -5.33 15.59
CA VAL A 328 7.30 -4.57 14.80
C VAL A 328 7.45 -3.11 15.18
N ASP A 329 7.73 -2.28 14.18
CA ASP A 329 7.84 -0.85 14.40
C ASP A 329 6.44 -0.24 14.51
N LYS A 330 6.07 0.23 15.69
CA LYS A 330 4.84 1.01 15.93
C LYS A 330 4.99 2.49 15.61
N SER A 331 6.07 2.90 14.95
CA SER A 331 6.40 4.32 14.72
C SER A 331 5.42 5.11 13.87
N LEU A 332 4.33 4.51 13.40
CA LEU A 332 3.37 5.15 12.50
C LEU A 332 2.40 6.13 13.18
N SER A 333 2.38 6.27 14.50
CA SER A 333 1.38 7.13 15.16
C SER A 333 1.83 7.95 16.36
N SER A 334 3.07 7.89 16.81
CA SER A 334 3.51 8.75 17.92
C SER A 334 5.01 9.02 17.90
N SER A 335 5.37 10.21 18.33
CA SER A 335 6.71 10.78 18.43
C SER A 335 7.70 10.05 19.37
N VAL A 336 7.41 8.82 19.72
CA VAL A 336 8.29 7.91 20.46
C VAL A 336 8.25 6.58 19.73
N SER A 337 9.34 6.22 19.08
CA SER A 337 9.55 4.89 18.47
C SER A 337 9.49 3.81 19.56
N GLN A 338 8.30 3.35 19.89
CA GLN A 338 8.14 2.13 20.68
C GLN A 338 8.26 0.95 19.73
N GLN A 339 9.41 0.34 19.67
CA GLN A 339 9.58 -0.97 19.04
C GLN A 339 8.80 -1.99 19.88
N VAL A 340 7.80 -2.59 19.27
CA VAL A 340 7.07 -3.71 19.87
C VAL A 340 7.67 -4.99 19.32
N TYR A 341 8.25 -5.77 20.21
CA TYR A 341 8.78 -7.08 19.89
C TYR A 341 7.69 -8.13 20.08
N LEU A 342 7.53 -8.99 19.10
CA LEU A 342 6.56 -10.07 19.12
C LEU A 342 7.30 -11.41 19.22
N SER A 343 6.82 -12.33 20.05
CA SER A 343 7.35 -13.69 20.11
C SER A 343 6.50 -14.61 19.24
N CYS A 344 7.14 -15.49 18.49
CA CYS A 344 6.49 -16.55 17.77
C CYS A 344 6.69 -17.87 18.51
N LYS A 345 5.60 -18.56 18.86
CA LYS A 345 5.63 -19.94 19.32
C LYS A 345 5.26 -20.87 18.15
N PRO A 346 6.22 -21.62 17.60
CA PRO A 346 5.99 -22.41 16.39
C PRO A 346 4.94 -23.52 16.51
N SER A 347 4.51 -23.86 17.73
CA SER A 347 3.79 -25.10 17.99
C SER A 347 2.29 -24.97 18.26
N GLN A 348 1.71 -23.80 18.37
CA GLN A 348 0.33 -23.70 18.84
C GLN A 348 -0.64 -22.86 18.02
N HIS A 349 -0.21 -21.87 17.32
CA HIS A 349 -1.01 -21.08 16.35
C HIS A 349 -0.02 -20.15 15.65
N ASN A 350 -0.17 -19.90 14.38
CA ASN A 350 0.62 -18.94 13.60
C ASN A 350 0.41 -17.47 14.08
N GLN A 351 0.32 -17.25 15.37
CA GLN A 351 0.04 -15.98 16.00
C GLN A 351 1.28 -15.44 16.71
N LEU A 352 1.49 -14.16 16.54
CA LEU A 352 2.54 -13.40 17.22
C LEU A 352 1.98 -12.81 18.51
N GLU A 353 2.59 -13.11 19.64
CA GLU A 353 2.25 -12.51 20.92
C GLU A 353 3.16 -11.31 21.22
N SER A 354 2.57 -10.19 21.64
CA SER A 354 3.34 -9.02 22.07
C SER A 354 4.06 -9.28 23.39
N LEU A 355 5.36 -8.96 23.43
CA LEU A 355 6.17 -9.04 24.66
C LEU A 355 6.35 -7.66 25.28
N PRO A 356 6.46 -7.59 26.61
CA PRO A 356 6.80 -6.36 27.29
C PRO A 356 8.24 -5.90 26.94
N ASN A 357 8.40 -4.60 26.75
CA ASN A 357 9.63 -3.92 26.27
C ASN A 357 10.92 -4.17 27.09
N GLU A 358 10.83 -4.77 28.28
CA GLU A 358 11.95 -4.85 29.21
C GLU A 358 12.98 -5.95 28.89
N GLN A 359 12.67 -6.88 27.98
CA GLN A 359 13.51 -8.07 27.77
C GLN A 359 14.44 -8.01 26.54
N LEU A 360 14.37 -6.95 25.72
CA LEU A 360 15.09 -6.89 24.45
C LEU A 360 15.96 -5.63 24.29
N THR A 361 17.03 -5.55 25.04
CA THR A 361 18.10 -4.56 24.86
C THR A 361 19.11 -5.02 23.82
N HIS A 362 18.81 -4.91 22.53
CA HIS A 362 19.80 -5.00 21.47
C HIS A 362 19.96 -3.66 20.77
N LYS A 363 20.86 -2.83 21.30
CA LYS A 363 21.20 -1.48 20.78
C LYS A 363 21.70 -1.43 19.32
N ASN A 364 21.99 -2.56 18.68
CA ASN A 364 22.57 -2.61 17.33
C ASN A 364 21.56 -2.97 16.23
N ILE A 365 20.31 -3.31 16.55
CA ILE A 365 19.30 -3.73 15.55
C ILE A 365 18.66 -2.50 14.89
N GLU A 366 18.64 -1.36 15.58
CA GLU A 366 18.04 -0.11 15.09
C GLU A 366 18.80 0.53 13.91
N GLN A 367 20.04 0.13 13.67
CA GLN A 367 20.93 0.86 12.75
C GLN A 367 20.81 0.48 11.27
N HIS A 368 20.08 -0.61 10.90
CA HIS A 368 20.09 -1.14 9.54
C HIS A 368 18.70 -1.57 9.05
N LEU A 369 17.78 -0.60 8.91
CA LEU A 369 16.42 -0.87 8.43
C LEU A 369 16.43 -1.42 6.99
N GLY A 370 17.29 -0.91 6.11
CA GLY A 370 17.43 -1.41 4.76
C GLY A 370 17.88 -2.87 4.72
N TYR A 371 18.78 -3.29 5.61
CA TYR A 371 19.17 -4.70 5.70
C TYR A 371 18.00 -5.59 6.17
N ARG A 372 17.27 -5.14 7.17
CA ARG A 372 16.05 -5.85 7.61
C ARG A 372 15.03 -5.94 6.49
N ALA A 373 14.78 -4.84 5.78
CA ALA A 373 13.87 -4.80 4.64
C ALA A 373 14.31 -5.76 3.52
N LEU A 374 15.62 -5.84 3.24
CA LEU A 374 16.19 -6.79 2.29
C LEU A 374 15.89 -8.23 2.69
N LEU A 375 16.21 -8.60 3.94
CA LEU A 375 16.00 -9.96 4.45
C LEU A 375 14.50 -10.32 4.47
N GLY A 376 13.64 -9.38 4.86
CA GLY A 376 12.19 -9.58 4.86
C GLY A 376 11.64 -9.83 3.46
N CYS A 377 12.01 -9.03 2.48
CA CYS A 377 11.62 -9.24 1.09
C CYS A 377 12.12 -10.59 0.54
N LEU A 378 13.36 -10.94 0.83
CA LEU A 378 13.94 -12.20 0.35
C LEU A 378 13.44 -13.42 1.12
N SER A 379 12.73 -13.26 2.23
CA SER A 379 12.19 -14.38 3.01
C SER A 379 11.17 -15.23 2.23
N GLY A 380 10.47 -14.63 1.29
CA GLY A 380 9.51 -15.31 0.43
C GLY A 380 10.12 -16.11 -0.73
N TYR A 381 11.43 -16.08 -0.92
CA TYR A 381 12.10 -16.76 -2.03
C TYR A 381 12.93 -17.94 -1.53
N PRO A 382 12.72 -19.16 -2.07
CA PRO A 382 13.45 -20.36 -1.65
C PRO A 382 14.95 -20.23 -1.94
N ASP A 383 15.29 -19.76 -3.13
CA ASP A 383 16.68 -19.52 -3.56
C ASP A 383 17.06 -18.06 -3.31
N LYS A 384 17.48 -17.75 -2.07
CA LYS A 384 17.93 -16.41 -1.73
C LYS A 384 19.15 -16.03 -2.56
N PRO A 385 19.10 -14.95 -3.34
CA PRO A 385 20.27 -14.51 -4.08
C PRO A 385 21.38 -14.13 -3.10
N LYS A 386 22.59 -14.63 -3.36
CA LYS A 386 23.76 -14.32 -2.55
C LYS A 386 24.25 -12.88 -2.71
N HIS A 387 23.87 -12.24 -3.82
CA HIS A 387 24.23 -10.88 -4.17
C HIS A 387 22.93 -10.11 -4.50
N ALA A 388 22.54 -9.23 -3.62
CA ALA A 388 21.34 -8.43 -3.78
C ALA A 388 21.55 -7.00 -3.27
N ALA A 389 20.78 -6.06 -3.83
CA ALA A 389 20.69 -4.70 -3.34
C ALA A 389 19.26 -4.42 -2.85
N VAL A 390 19.10 -3.51 -1.90
CA VAL A 390 17.81 -2.95 -1.50
C VAL A 390 17.80 -1.45 -1.75
N LEU A 391 16.73 -0.99 -2.37
CA LEU A 391 16.30 0.40 -2.33
C LEU A 391 15.28 0.50 -1.20
N TYR A 392 15.70 1.00 -0.04
CA TYR A 392 14.82 1.23 1.09
C TYR A 392 14.50 2.71 1.17
N PHE A 393 13.29 3.09 0.72
CA PHE A 393 12.82 4.48 0.66
C PHE A 393 11.57 4.66 1.51
N SER A 394 11.71 5.33 2.65
CA SER A 394 10.69 5.51 3.67
C SER A 394 10.35 6.98 3.90
N GLN A 395 9.06 7.26 4.06
CA GLN A 395 8.58 8.61 4.43
C GLN A 395 8.96 9.01 5.86
N GLN A 396 9.14 8.03 6.75
CA GLN A 396 9.26 8.25 8.19
C GLN A 396 10.61 7.81 8.77
N GLN A 397 11.39 7.09 7.99
CA GLN A 397 12.69 6.58 8.37
C GLN A 397 13.75 7.07 7.40
N LYS A 398 15.01 6.96 7.80
CA LYS A 398 16.15 7.25 6.94
C LYS A 398 16.15 6.31 5.74
N SER A 399 16.17 6.88 4.55
CA SER A 399 16.21 6.12 3.30
C SER A 399 17.64 5.77 2.91
N GLU A 400 17.86 4.53 2.45
CA GLU A 400 19.19 4.00 2.15
C GLU A 400 19.21 3.04 0.98
N ILE A 401 20.37 2.88 0.37
CA ILE A 401 20.69 1.81 -0.57
C ILE A 401 21.77 0.95 0.06
N ALA A 402 21.47 -0.32 0.24
CA ALA A 402 22.36 -1.27 0.86
C ALA A 402 22.49 -2.54 0.01
N THR A 403 23.57 -3.27 0.21
CA THR A 403 23.88 -4.48 -0.54
C THR A 403 24.27 -5.62 0.39
N ILE A 404 24.04 -6.83 -0.05
CA ILE A 404 24.66 -8.04 0.50
C ILE A 404 25.53 -8.69 -0.58
N ASP A 405 26.69 -9.19 -0.16
CA ASP A 405 27.60 -9.95 -1.01
C ASP A 405 27.43 -11.47 -0.82
N GLY A 406 28.22 -12.26 -1.58
CA GLY A 406 28.21 -13.72 -1.53
C GLY A 406 28.60 -14.31 -0.16
N GLN A 407 29.15 -13.51 0.73
CA GLN A 407 29.51 -13.90 2.10
C GLN A 407 28.46 -13.42 3.12
N SER A 408 27.31 -12.90 2.64
CA SER A 408 26.23 -12.30 3.45
C SER A 408 26.72 -11.10 4.28
N GLN A 409 27.74 -10.39 3.78
CA GLN A 409 28.18 -9.14 4.39
C GLN A 409 27.31 -8.00 3.88
N PHE A 410 26.85 -7.19 4.81
CA PHE A 410 26.02 -6.03 4.56
C PHE A 410 26.91 -4.79 4.42
N GLU A 411 26.66 -4.00 3.38
CA GLU A 411 27.25 -2.68 3.19
C GLU A 411 26.17 -1.65 2.85
N CYS A 412 26.14 -0.55 3.60
CA CYS A 412 25.31 0.59 3.26
C CYS A 412 26.09 1.50 2.30
N PHE A 413 25.72 1.46 1.04
CA PHE A 413 26.37 2.26 -0.01
C PHE A 413 25.93 3.73 0.04
N PHE A 414 24.64 4.00 0.21
CA PHE A 414 24.06 5.32 0.09
C PHE A 414 23.04 5.60 1.19
N THR A 415 23.09 6.84 1.70
CA THR A 415 22.04 7.39 2.56
C THR A 415 21.68 8.79 2.09
N PHE A 416 20.42 9.18 2.26
CA PHE A 416 20.08 10.59 2.10
C PHE A 416 20.78 11.44 3.16
N THR A 417 21.27 12.61 2.75
CA THR A 417 21.76 13.60 3.70
C THR A 417 20.57 14.27 4.37
N GLU A 418 20.62 14.45 5.67
CA GLU A 418 19.59 15.20 6.40
C GLU A 418 19.39 16.59 5.81
N ILE A 419 18.13 16.95 5.58
CA ILE A 419 17.71 18.29 5.22
C ILE A 419 17.27 18.97 6.51
N PRO A 420 17.66 20.22 6.80
CA PRO A 420 17.18 20.91 8.00
C PRO A 420 15.67 20.93 8.11
N GLN A 421 15.14 20.75 9.32
CA GLN A 421 13.69 20.66 9.54
C GLN A 421 12.94 21.95 9.25
N ASN A 422 13.61 23.09 9.33
CA ASN A 422 12.98 24.39 9.09
C ASN A 422 13.55 25.10 7.85
N GLY A 423 12.70 25.87 7.19
CA GLY A 423 13.03 26.54 5.95
C GLY A 423 14.12 27.59 6.07
N TYR A 424 14.29 28.24 7.24
CA TYR A 424 15.38 29.21 7.47
C TYR A 424 16.73 28.51 7.39
N GLU A 425 16.89 27.37 8.02
CA GLU A 425 18.14 26.61 7.99
C GLU A 425 18.40 26.02 6.60
N ILE A 426 17.34 25.56 5.90
CA ILE A 426 17.44 25.12 4.49
C ILE A 426 18.02 26.26 3.64
N CYS A 427 17.43 27.46 3.74
CA CYS A 427 17.92 28.64 3.01
C CYS A 427 19.35 29.04 3.43
N HIS A 428 19.68 28.94 4.72
CA HIS A 428 21.03 29.23 5.22
C HIS A 428 22.06 28.26 4.64
N GLN A 429 21.78 26.97 4.60
CA GLN A 429 22.69 25.99 3.98
C GLN A 429 22.82 26.20 2.46
N LEU A 430 21.73 26.53 1.76
CA LEU A 430 21.78 26.89 0.34
C LEU A 430 22.65 28.12 0.10
N LEU A 431 22.54 29.18 0.95
CA LEU A 431 23.37 30.37 0.88
C LEU A 431 24.84 30.08 1.18
N SER A 432 25.14 29.13 2.05
CA SER A 432 26.48 28.68 2.37
C SER A 432 27.10 27.76 1.32
N SER A 433 26.30 27.30 0.37
CA SER A 433 26.71 26.41 -0.71
C SER A 433 27.08 27.17 -1.98
N LYS A 434 27.59 26.42 -2.99
CA LYS A 434 27.81 26.95 -4.34
C LYS A 434 26.53 27.41 -5.06
N GLN A 435 25.35 27.12 -4.49
CA GLN A 435 24.05 27.48 -5.05
C GLN A 435 23.52 28.84 -4.59
N ALA A 436 24.27 29.57 -3.74
CA ALA A 436 23.90 30.89 -3.23
C ALA A 436 23.44 31.88 -4.32
N PRO A 437 24.13 32.01 -5.47
CA PRO A 437 23.70 32.95 -6.53
C PRO A 437 22.35 32.59 -7.13
N LEU A 438 22.02 31.26 -7.21
CA LEU A 438 20.72 30.80 -7.71
C LEU A 438 19.61 31.12 -6.71
N LEU A 439 19.83 30.90 -5.42
CA LEU A 439 18.84 31.23 -4.38
C LEU A 439 18.54 32.72 -4.34
N VAL A 440 19.57 33.58 -4.48
CA VAL A 440 19.38 35.05 -4.52
C VAL A 440 18.52 35.45 -5.73
N LYS A 441 18.80 34.92 -6.92
CA LYS A 441 17.98 35.15 -8.13
C LYS A 441 16.56 34.61 -7.97
N TYR A 442 16.42 33.40 -7.39
CA TYR A 442 15.13 32.79 -7.14
C TYR A 442 14.28 33.66 -6.20
N LYS A 443 14.85 34.15 -5.09
CA LYS A 443 14.20 35.09 -4.16
C LYS A 443 13.68 36.33 -4.88
N GLN A 444 14.45 36.90 -5.81
CA GLN A 444 14.07 38.12 -6.56
C GLN A 444 12.92 37.86 -7.53
N GLN A 445 12.92 36.70 -8.24
CA GLN A 445 11.92 36.39 -9.25
C GLN A 445 10.66 35.73 -8.67
N PHE A 446 10.79 34.98 -7.58
CA PHE A 446 9.71 34.21 -6.95
C PHE A 446 9.60 34.50 -5.44
N PRO A 447 9.35 35.75 -5.03
CA PRO A 447 9.37 36.13 -3.60
C PRO A 447 8.35 35.36 -2.75
N GLN A 448 7.16 35.08 -3.28
CA GLN A 448 6.14 34.33 -2.55
C GLN A 448 6.57 32.87 -2.30
N SER A 449 7.13 32.19 -3.30
CA SER A 449 7.64 30.83 -3.14
C SER A 449 8.84 30.81 -2.17
N TYR A 450 9.67 31.84 -2.18
CA TYR A 450 10.77 31.99 -1.23
C TYR A 450 10.25 32.16 0.22
N LEU A 451 9.22 32.99 0.44
CA LEU A 451 8.59 33.12 1.76
C LEU A 451 7.99 31.80 2.24
N ARG A 452 7.28 31.08 1.36
CA ARG A 452 6.78 29.72 1.67
C ARG A 452 7.92 28.76 2.03
N LEU A 453 9.06 28.87 1.37
CA LEU A 453 10.23 28.05 1.71
C LEU A 453 10.76 28.39 3.11
N LEU A 454 10.79 29.66 3.50
CA LEU A 454 11.19 30.07 4.86
C LEU A 454 10.24 29.53 5.94
N ASP A 455 8.94 29.53 5.66
CA ASP A 455 7.91 29.08 6.61
C ASP A 455 7.78 27.54 6.67
N LEU A 456 8.50 26.81 5.80
CA LEU A 456 8.40 25.35 5.74
C LEU A 456 8.90 24.72 7.04
N LYS A 457 8.13 23.72 7.50
CA LYS A 457 8.52 22.79 8.56
C LYS A 457 8.40 21.37 8.03
N LEU A 458 9.50 20.66 8.01
CA LEU A 458 9.55 19.24 7.64
C LEU A 458 9.23 18.36 8.84
N ASN A 459 9.03 17.07 8.58
CA ASN A 459 8.84 16.04 9.61
C ASN A 459 10.12 15.84 10.43
N ASN A 460 10.06 14.99 11.45
CA ASN A 460 11.22 14.71 12.31
C ASN A 460 12.36 14.03 11.56
N GLU A 461 12.02 13.03 10.73
CA GLU A 461 12.99 12.38 9.86
C GLU A 461 13.05 13.11 8.51
N THR A 462 14.21 13.56 8.14
CA THR A 462 14.43 14.37 6.92
C THR A 462 15.46 13.78 5.95
N ALA A 463 16.12 12.68 6.34
CA ALA A 463 17.06 11.96 5.49
C ALA A 463 16.31 11.00 4.53
N ASN A 464 15.34 11.52 3.79
CA ASN A 464 14.50 10.74 2.88
C ASN A 464 14.09 11.55 1.63
N LEU A 465 13.56 10.84 0.64
CA LEU A 465 13.13 11.46 -0.62
C LEU A 465 11.92 12.37 -0.43
N SER A 466 11.00 12.04 0.48
CA SER A 466 9.79 12.83 0.77
C SER A 466 10.13 14.24 1.22
N SER A 467 11.12 14.39 2.08
CA SER A 467 11.59 15.72 2.53
C SER A 467 12.18 16.53 1.38
N LEU A 468 12.97 15.90 0.53
CA LEU A 468 13.53 16.55 -0.66
C LEU A 468 12.44 16.95 -1.66
N LEU A 469 11.46 16.08 -1.90
CA LEU A 469 10.30 16.33 -2.76
C LEU A 469 9.45 17.48 -2.24
N THR A 470 9.27 17.59 -0.92
CA THR A 470 8.52 18.68 -0.29
C THR A 470 9.17 20.04 -0.56
N VAL A 471 10.49 20.13 -0.40
CA VAL A 471 11.24 21.37 -0.74
C VAL A 471 11.16 21.65 -2.25
N ALA A 472 11.34 20.62 -3.07
CA ALA A 472 11.24 20.73 -4.53
C ALA A 472 9.84 21.21 -4.98
N ALA A 473 8.77 20.75 -4.33
CA ALA A 473 7.40 21.17 -4.62
C ALA A 473 7.19 22.68 -4.44
N ILE A 474 7.79 23.29 -3.41
CA ILE A 474 7.75 24.75 -3.21
C ILE A 474 8.50 25.45 -4.33
N ILE A 475 9.69 24.96 -4.70
CA ILE A 475 10.50 25.56 -5.78
C ILE A 475 9.76 25.50 -7.12
N ILE A 476 9.13 24.39 -7.43
CA ILE A 476 8.30 24.21 -8.63
C ILE A 476 7.06 25.13 -8.58
N GLY A 477 6.56 25.44 -7.39
CA GLY A 477 5.36 26.25 -7.17
C GLY A 477 4.09 25.41 -7.14
N CYS A 478 4.12 24.22 -6.55
CA CYS A 478 2.93 23.44 -6.29
C CYS A 478 1.97 24.20 -5.37
N PRO A 479 0.64 24.11 -5.61
CA PRO A 479 -0.33 24.80 -4.78
C PRO A 479 -0.40 24.18 -3.39
N VAL A 480 -0.67 25.01 -2.39
CA VAL A 480 -0.96 24.61 -1.02
C VAL A 480 -2.24 25.31 -0.60
N ASN A 481 -3.12 24.59 0.08
CA ASN A 481 -4.30 25.20 0.67
C ASN A 481 -3.89 26.02 1.91
N GLU A 482 -4.06 27.34 1.84
CA GLU A 482 -3.64 28.29 2.89
C GLU A 482 -4.42 28.10 4.21
N HIS A 483 -5.58 27.46 4.16
CA HIS A 483 -6.40 27.17 5.35
C HIS A 483 -5.97 25.94 6.15
N ALA A 484 -5.08 25.11 5.60
CA ALA A 484 -4.64 23.87 6.24
C ALA A 484 -3.27 24.04 6.92
N GLN A 485 -3.23 24.79 8.02
CA GLN A 485 -1.97 25.17 8.72
C GLN A 485 -1.07 24.00 9.15
N HIS A 486 -1.61 22.76 9.30
CA HIS A 486 -0.87 21.63 9.84
C HIS A 486 -0.53 20.53 8.83
N ALA A 487 -0.93 20.70 7.56
CA ALA A 487 -0.83 19.65 6.54
C ALA A 487 0.08 20.02 5.36
N VAL A 488 0.86 21.08 5.47
CA VAL A 488 1.60 21.68 4.36
C VAL A 488 2.58 20.68 3.73
N HIS A 489 3.29 19.90 4.53
CA HIS A 489 4.25 18.90 4.04
C HIS A 489 3.58 17.87 3.12
N GLN A 490 2.50 17.22 3.56
CA GLN A 490 1.82 16.19 2.77
C GLN A 490 1.13 16.77 1.54
N GLN A 491 0.57 17.97 1.63
CA GLN A 491 -0.04 18.62 0.47
C GLN A 491 0.97 18.96 -0.62
N LEU A 492 2.15 19.45 -0.23
CA LEU A 492 3.26 19.71 -1.17
C LEU A 492 3.72 18.40 -1.83
N LEU A 493 3.85 17.35 -1.05
CA LEU A 493 4.22 16.03 -1.53
C LEU A 493 3.18 15.48 -2.51
N ASP A 494 1.90 15.52 -2.15
CA ASP A 494 0.80 15.12 -3.03
C ASP A 494 0.75 15.99 -4.30
N GLY A 495 1.04 17.28 -4.18
CA GLY A 495 1.09 18.23 -5.28
C GLY A 495 2.18 17.91 -6.32
N ILE A 496 3.40 17.61 -5.88
CA ILE A 496 4.49 17.26 -6.80
C ILE A 496 4.28 15.88 -7.43
N ILE A 497 3.76 14.90 -6.69
CA ILE A 497 3.43 13.57 -7.20
C ILE A 497 2.36 13.67 -8.29
N SER A 498 1.26 14.36 -8.02
CA SER A 498 0.17 14.53 -8.99
C SER A 498 0.61 15.34 -10.21
N SER A 499 1.44 16.37 -10.02
CA SER A 499 2.01 17.12 -11.15
C SER A 499 2.83 16.21 -12.06
N ALA A 500 3.65 15.33 -11.48
CA ALA A 500 4.44 14.37 -12.25
C ALA A 500 3.57 13.35 -13.01
N GLU A 501 2.48 12.90 -12.42
CA GLU A 501 1.51 11.99 -13.07
C GLU A 501 0.75 12.63 -14.24
N CYS A 502 0.57 13.95 -14.20
CA CYS A 502 -0.13 14.67 -15.28
C CYS A 502 0.73 14.88 -16.53
N TYR A 503 2.06 14.79 -16.44
CA TYR A 503 2.93 15.00 -17.60
C TYR A 503 2.80 13.88 -18.64
N ARG A 504 2.60 14.27 -19.92
CA ARG A 504 2.44 13.34 -21.05
C ARG A 504 3.54 13.50 -22.10
N GLY A 505 4.49 14.41 -21.90
CA GLY A 505 5.57 14.66 -22.85
C GLY A 505 6.74 13.69 -22.67
N ASN A 506 7.65 13.70 -23.66
CA ASN A 506 8.85 12.85 -23.66
C ASN A 506 10.14 13.63 -23.36
N ASN A 507 10.06 14.95 -23.25
CA ASN A 507 11.23 15.81 -23.09
C ASN A 507 11.18 16.57 -21.76
N ALA A 508 11.62 15.91 -20.69
CA ALA A 508 11.72 16.49 -19.37
C ALA A 508 13.14 17.03 -19.08
N PRO A 509 13.28 18.08 -18.26
CA PRO A 509 14.59 18.60 -17.88
C PRO A 509 15.34 17.58 -17.02
N ARG A 510 16.65 17.50 -17.22
CA ARG A 510 17.52 16.64 -16.40
C ARG A 510 17.92 17.38 -15.13
N ILE A 511 17.47 16.88 -13.99
CA ILE A 511 17.83 17.36 -12.66
C ILE A 511 19.07 16.62 -12.16
N ASP A 512 20.06 17.33 -11.60
CA ASP A 512 21.28 16.71 -11.10
C ASP A 512 21.06 16.09 -9.72
N PHE A 513 21.53 14.84 -9.53
CA PHE A 513 21.59 14.15 -8.24
C PHE A 513 23.02 13.71 -7.92
N PRO A 514 23.96 14.63 -7.70
CA PRO A 514 25.35 14.28 -7.48
C PRO A 514 25.58 13.71 -6.08
N LEU A 515 26.45 12.73 -6.02
CA LEU A 515 26.89 12.11 -4.77
C LEU A 515 28.03 12.88 -4.12
N ILE A 516 28.05 12.87 -2.79
CA ILE A 516 29.14 13.35 -1.94
C ILE A 516 29.55 12.25 -0.96
N LYS A 517 30.68 12.41 -0.31
CA LYS A 517 31.06 11.58 0.84
C LYS A 517 30.14 11.93 2.01
N GLY A 518 29.56 10.93 2.68
CA GLY A 518 28.60 11.11 3.77
C GLY A 518 28.83 10.09 4.88
N GLU A 519 27.78 9.82 5.67
CA GLU A 519 27.80 8.81 6.73
C GLU A 519 28.00 7.39 6.17
N ALA A 520 27.29 7.07 5.08
CA ALA A 520 27.57 5.90 4.28
C ALA A 520 28.74 6.16 3.32
N VAL A 521 29.04 5.19 2.44
CA VAL A 521 30.06 5.38 1.39
C VAL A 521 29.74 6.61 0.54
N ARG A 522 28.45 6.86 0.26
CA ARG A 522 27.96 8.02 -0.49
C ARG A 522 26.70 8.59 0.15
N SER A 523 26.48 9.90 -0.08
CA SER A 523 25.26 10.60 0.29
C SER A 523 24.87 11.60 -0.80
N LEU A 524 23.63 12.10 -0.80
CA LEU A 524 23.13 13.03 -1.80
C LEU A 524 23.53 14.47 -1.50
N ASN A 525 24.00 15.20 -2.51
CA ASN A 525 24.14 16.65 -2.44
C ASN A 525 22.82 17.34 -2.79
N TRP A 526 21.89 17.38 -1.84
CA TRP A 526 20.57 17.96 -2.03
C TRP A 526 20.60 19.46 -2.41
N CYS A 527 21.59 20.22 -1.92
CA CYS A 527 21.77 21.64 -2.30
C CYS A 527 21.96 21.78 -3.82
N LYS A 528 22.79 20.92 -4.42
CA LYS A 528 23.01 20.95 -5.88
C LYS A 528 21.76 20.51 -6.64
N THR A 529 21.04 19.51 -6.16
CA THR A 529 19.78 19.05 -6.75
C THR A 529 18.75 20.18 -6.78
N LEU A 530 18.52 20.83 -5.64
CA LEU A 530 17.60 21.97 -5.56
C LEU A 530 18.07 23.18 -6.38
N GLY A 531 19.39 23.42 -6.42
CA GLY A 531 19.98 24.46 -7.25
C GLY A 531 19.73 24.26 -8.75
N THR A 532 19.85 23.01 -9.23
CA THR A 532 19.53 22.67 -10.62
C THR A 532 18.04 22.91 -10.90
N LEU A 533 17.16 22.52 -9.99
CA LEU A 533 15.72 22.78 -10.12
C LEU A 533 15.40 24.28 -10.14
N MET A 534 16.02 25.09 -9.25
CA MET A 534 15.90 26.55 -9.27
C MET A 534 16.37 27.14 -10.59
N SER A 535 17.47 26.63 -11.19
CA SER A 535 18.00 27.14 -12.44
C SER A 535 17.02 26.99 -13.61
N PHE A 536 16.31 25.84 -13.71
CA PHE A 536 15.25 25.67 -14.70
C PHE A 536 14.09 26.64 -14.48
N LYS A 537 13.69 26.82 -13.22
CA LYS A 537 12.61 27.75 -12.88
C LYS A 537 12.96 29.20 -13.24
N ILE A 538 14.19 29.64 -12.95
CA ILE A 538 14.72 30.97 -13.28
C ILE A 538 14.85 31.15 -14.80
N ALA A 539 15.19 30.09 -15.54
CA ALA A 539 15.29 30.11 -17.00
C ALA A 539 13.93 30.19 -17.71
N GLY A 540 12.83 30.23 -16.97
CA GLY A 540 11.49 30.41 -17.52
C GLY A 540 10.70 29.12 -17.73
N GLU A 541 11.17 27.95 -17.25
CA GLU A 541 10.35 26.73 -17.29
C GLU A 541 9.17 26.87 -16.33
N ALA A 542 8.00 27.11 -16.89
CA ALA A 542 6.78 27.37 -16.15
C ALA A 542 5.96 26.08 -15.88
N ASP A 543 6.16 25.05 -16.71
CA ASP A 543 5.41 23.81 -16.61
C ASP A 543 5.81 22.98 -15.37
N LYS A 544 4.95 23.00 -14.38
CA LYS A 544 5.12 22.27 -13.12
C LYS A 544 5.15 20.76 -13.32
N ALA A 545 4.29 20.26 -14.21
CA ALA A 545 4.20 18.83 -14.51
C ALA A 545 5.50 18.32 -15.14
N LYS A 546 6.06 19.10 -16.06
CA LYS A 546 7.33 18.80 -16.72
C LYS A 546 8.51 18.78 -15.73
N LEU A 547 8.59 19.77 -14.83
CA LEU A 547 9.63 19.84 -13.79
C LEU A 547 9.50 18.70 -12.78
N ALA A 548 8.28 18.42 -12.31
CA ALA A 548 8.01 17.34 -11.37
C ALA A 548 8.34 15.97 -11.97
N TYR A 549 7.90 15.71 -13.20
CA TYR A 549 8.25 14.48 -13.90
C TYR A 549 9.77 14.35 -14.10
N GLY A 550 10.44 15.43 -14.54
CA GLY A 550 11.89 15.47 -14.73
C GLY A 550 12.66 15.15 -13.45
N PHE A 551 12.12 15.53 -12.30
CA PHE A 551 12.70 15.19 -11.00
C PHE A 551 12.71 13.67 -10.78
N PHE A 552 11.57 12.99 -10.91
CA PHE A 552 11.47 11.53 -10.73
C PHE A 552 12.25 10.76 -11.80
N ASP A 553 12.14 11.17 -13.06
CA ASP A 553 12.85 10.53 -14.18
C ASP A 553 14.37 10.61 -14.02
N SER A 554 14.88 11.81 -13.67
CA SER A 554 16.30 12.00 -13.41
C SER A 554 16.78 11.24 -12.20
N PHE A 555 16.00 11.22 -11.11
CA PHE A 555 16.36 10.46 -9.91
C PHE A 555 16.50 8.97 -10.22
N ALA A 556 15.56 8.39 -10.95
CA ALA A 556 15.62 6.99 -11.35
C ALA A 556 16.81 6.71 -12.32
N ASP A 557 17.15 7.65 -13.21
CA ASP A 557 18.30 7.55 -14.10
C ASP A 557 19.63 7.54 -13.30
N TYR A 558 19.76 8.42 -12.32
CA TYR A 558 20.93 8.44 -11.43
C TYR A 558 21.01 7.18 -10.58
N LEU A 559 19.87 6.68 -10.05
CA LEU A 559 19.83 5.42 -9.32
C LEU A 559 20.29 4.24 -10.19
N SER A 560 19.86 4.18 -11.46
CA SER A 560 20.31 3.14 -12.40
C SER A 560 21.83 3.16 -12.54
N ASN A 561 22.41 4.33 -12.76
CA ASN A 561 23.87 4.48 -12.89
C ASN A 561 24.61 4.07 -11.60
N TRP A 562 24.06 4.39 -10.42
CA TRP A 562 24.70 3.98 -9.14
C TRP A 562 24.64 2.47 -8.95
N LEU A 563 23.52 1.84 -9.30
CA LEU A 563 23.35 0.39 -9.22
C LEU A 563 24.23 -0.35 -10.22
N GLU A 564 24.39 0.16 -11.45
CA GLU A 564 25.32 -0.38 -12.43
C GLU A 564 26.77 -0.32 -11.94
N HIS A 565 27.16 0.77 -11.28
CA HIS A 565 28.47 0.87 -10.66
C HIS A 565 28.65 -0.11 -9.50
N LEU A 566 27.63 -0.33 -8.67
CA LEU A 566 27.63 -1.34 -7.62
C LEU A 566 27.71 -2.75 -8.20
N ASP A 567 26.97 -3.01 -9.28
CA ASP A 567 26.97 -4.32 -9.94
C ASP A 567 28.36 -4.71 -10.45
N GLN A 568 29.11 -3.76 -11.03
CA GLN A 568 30.49 -3.99 -11.47
C GLN A 568 31.41 -4.46 -10.33
N ASN A 569 31.13 -4.07 -9.08
CA ASN A 569 31.93 -4.42 -7.92
C ASN A 569 31.44 -5.68 -7.19
N ILE A 570 30.11 -5.88 -7.12
CA ILE A 570 29.48 -6.90 -6.26
C ILE A 570 28.81 -8.00 -7.09
N GLY A 571 28.38 -7.72 -8.32
CA GLY A 571 27.64 -8.66 -9.17
C GLY A 571 26.20 -8.85 -8.70
N ILE A 572 25.41 -7.76 -8.66
CA ILE A 572 24.03 -7.74 -8.18
C ILE A 572 23.15 -8.63 -9.06
N LYS A 573 22.45 -9.58 -8.45
CA LYS A 573 21.51 -10.50 -9.14
C LYS A 573 20.07 -10.06 -9.04
N GLN A 574 19.74 -9.29 -8.00
CA GLN A 574 18.36 -8.88 -7.71
C GLN A 574 18.34 -7.57 -6.93
N ILE A 575 17.34 -6.73 -7.20
CA ILE A 575 17.10 -5.50 -6.50
C ILE A 575 15.75 -5.58 -5.79
N VAL A 576 15.78 -5.39 -4.48
CA VAL A 576 14.61 -5.35 -3.62
C VAL A 576 14.11 -3.92 -3.48
N LEU A 577 12.80 -3.74 -3.61
CA LEU A 577 12.10 -2.48 -3.40
C LEU A 577 11.34 -2.55 -2.07
N ALA A 578 11.65 -1.66 -1.13
CA ALA A 578 11.01 -1.60 0.18
C ALA A 578 10.91 -0.15 0.68
N GLY A 579 9.96 0.10 1.58
CA GLY A 579 9.68 1.43 2.13
C GLY A 579 8.48 2.12 1.49
N THR A 580 7.81 2.93 2.27
CA THR A 580 6.52 3.54 1.93
C THR A 580 6.57 4.55 0.77
N GLU A 581 7.74 5.09 0.41
CA GLU A 581 7.88 6.00 -0.73
C GLU A 581 7.65 5.31 -2.09
N PHE A 582 7.74 3.98 -2.16
CA PHE A 582 7.32 3.23 -3.36
C PHE A 582 5.82 3.28 -3.62
N SER A 583 5.02 3.77 -2.68
CA SER A 583 3.62 4.12 -2.92
C SER A 583 3.42 5.33 -3.83
N TYR A 584 4.50 6.05 -4.20
CA TYR A 584 4.43 7.15 -5.16
C TYR A 584 4.48 6.60 -6.59
N PRO A 585 3.37 6.69 -7.36
CA PRO A 585 3.31 6.08 -8.68
C PRO A 585 4.41 6.57 -9.66
N PRO A 586 4.79 7.88 -9.68
CA PRO A 586 5.88 8.33 -10.54
C PRO A 586 7.22 7.67 -10.19
N LEU A 587 7.53 7.51 -8.89
CA LEU A 587 8.77 6.86 -8.45
C LEU A 587 8.80 5.39 -8.86
N ALA A 588 7.76 4.63 -8.49
CA ALA A 588 7.67 3.21 -8.79
C ALA A 588 7.75 2.95 -10.30
N LYS A 589 7.03 3.77 -11.11
CA LYS A 589 7.04 3.67 -12.57
C LYS A 589 8.42 3.96 -13.16
N GLN A 590 9.08 5.04 -12.74
CA GLN A 590 10.39 5.40 -13.31
C GLN A 590 11.48 4.41 -12.91
N ILE A 591 11.46 3.90 -11.70
CA ILE A 591 12.38 2.84 -11.25
C ILE A 591 12.18 1.57 -12.10
N GLN A 592 10.94 1.15 -12.33
CA GLN A 592 10.67 0.01 -13.20
C GLN A 592 11.17 0.23 -14.63
N LEU A 593 10.95 1.43 -15.19
CA LEU A 593 11.36 1.75 -16.57
C LEU A 593 12.89 1.84 -16.73
N ARG A 594 13.61 2.38 -15.74
CA ARG A 594 15.06 2.64 -15.83
C ARG A 594 15.89 1.46 -15.32
N ILE A 595 15.51 0.90 -14.17
CA ILE A 595 16.28 -0.13 -13.48
C ILE A 595 15.79 -1.53 -13.85
N GLY A 596 14.47 -1.72 -13.98
CA GLY A 596 13.87 -3.03 -14.29
C GLY A 596 14.24 -3.61 -15.65
N LYS A 597 14.88 -2.83 -16.54
CA LYS A 597 15.43 -3.32 -17.81
C LYS A 597 16.72 -4.13 -17.62
N ASN A 598 17.54 -3.74 -16.65
CA ASN A 598 18.88 -4.29 -16.44
C ASN A 598 18.91 -5.26 -15.25
N PHE A 599 18.00 -5.08 -14.29
CA PHE A 599 17.99 -5.86 -13.03
C PHE A 599 16.58 -6.39 -12.73
N PRO A 600 16.46 -7.65 -12.27
CA PRO A 600 15.20 -8.15 -11.71
C PRO A 600 14.82 -7.34 -10.47
N LEU A 601 13.62 -6.73 -10.50
CA LEU A 601 13.05 -6.01 -9.36
C LEU A 601 12.15 -6.93 -8.57
N THR A 602 12.22 -6.86 -7.24
CA THR A 602 11.46 -7.71 -6.33
C THR A 602 10.80 -6.90 -5.23
N VAL A 603 9.57 -7.24 -4.95
CA VAL A 603 8.84 -6.88 -3.73
C VAL A 603 8.32 -8.16 -3.10
N ASN A 604 8.11 -8.18 -1.79
CA ASN A 604 7.45 -9.33 -1.17
C ASN A 604 5.93 -9.06 -1.11
N PRO A 605 5.11 -9.70 -1.96
CA PRO A 605 3.67 -9.46 -1.97
C PRO A 605 2.96 -10.00 -0.73
N GLN A 606 3.56 -10.94 0.02
CA GLN A 606 3.00 -11.49 1.26
C GLN A 606 3.08 -10.52 2.44
N LEU A 607 4.03 -9.59 2.39
CA LEU A 607 4.27 -8.57 3.40
C LEU A 607 3.81 -7.19 2.89
N ASP A 608 3.90 -6.18 3.75
CA ASP A 608 3.75 -4.78 3.34
C ASP A 608 5.08 -4.19 2.87
N LEU A 609 5.06 -2.94 2.40
CA LEU A 609 6.27 -2.27 1.92
C LEU A 609 7.27 -1.95 3.05
N GLU A 610 6.83 -1.87 4.30
CA GLU A 610 7.69 -1.38 5.39
C GLU A 610 7.52 -2.14 6.70
N GLY A 611 6.39 -2.06 7.39
CA GLY A 611 6.23 -2.50 8.77
C GLY A 611 6.45 -4.00 9.00
N ALA A 612 5.62 -4.84 8.39
CA ALA A 612 5.73 -6.28 8.47
C ALA A 612 7.01 -6.80 7.82
N ASN A 613 7.45 -6.16 6.71
CA ASN A 613 8.66 -6.51 6.01
C ASN A 613 9.91 -6.32 6.90
N ILE A 614 10.04 -5.17 7.57
CA ILE A 614 11.14 -4.89 8.51
C ILE A 614 11.07 -5.85 9.71
N ALA A 615 9.88 -6.16 10.21
CA ALA A 615 9.69 -7.05 11.34
C ALA A 615 10.18 -8.47 11.03
N VAL A 616 9.74 -9.02 9.91
CA VAL A 616 10.19 -10.35 9.43
C VAL A 616 11.69 -10.37 9.17
N GLY A 617 12.24 -9.33 8.53
CA GLY A 617 13.67 -9.21 8.31
C GLY A 617 14.48 -9.16 9.61
N GLY A 618 13.92 -8.58 10.67
CA GLY A 618 14.51 -8.56 11.99
C GLY A 618 14.70 -9.96 12.59
N LEU A 619 13.78 -10.91 12.32
CA LEU A 619 13.92 -12.31 12.74
C LEU A 619 15.07 -13.05 12.02
N LEU A 620 15.37 -12.62 10.81
CA LEU A 620 16.33 -13.28 9.94
C LEU A 620 17.76 -12.75 10.12
N LEU A 621 17.94 -11.73 10.97
CA LEU A 621 19.27 -11.22 11.30
C LEU A 621 20.10 -12.34 11.95
N PRO A 622 21.38 -12.53 11.53
CA PRO A 622 22.24 -13.52 12.14
C PRO A 622 22.46 -13.18 13.63
N ILE A 623 21.99 -14.05 14.51
CA ILE A 623 22.24 -13.92 15.94
C ILE A 623 23.72 -14.17 16.16
N ARG A 624 24.51 -13.13 16.44
CA ARG A 624 25.88 -13.32 16.94
C ARG A 624 25.79 -14.05 18.28
N ARG A 625 26.07 -15.36 18.28
CA ARG A 625 26.34 -16.10 19.52
C ARG A 625 27.47 -15.35 20.21
N ARG A 626 27.21 -14.73 21.34
CA ARG A 626 28.28 -14.32 22.26
C ARG A 626 28.98 -15.59 22.64
N GLY A 627 30.21 -15.76 22.18
CA GLY A 627 31.08 -16.79 22.66
C GLY A 627 31.16 -16.64 24.17
N SER A 628 30.70 -17.65 24.90
CA SER A 628 31.03 -17.81 26.31
C SER A 628 32.53 -17.98 26.40
N HIS A 629 33.26 -16.91 26.64
CA HIS A 629 34.58 -17.01 27.19
C HIS A 629 34.40 -17.36 28.66
N THR A 630 34.50 -18.64 28.98
CA THR A 630 34.88 -19.13 30.28
C THR A 630 36.32 -18.75 30.58
#